data_7310d41291c31d912beece73db408906
#
_entry.id   7310d41291c31d912beece73db408906
#
_cell.length_a   1.000
_cell.length_b   1.000
_cell.length_c   1.000
_cell.angle_alpha   90.00
_cell.angle_beta   90.00
_cell.angle_gamma   90.00
#
_symmetry.space_group_name_H-M   'P 1'
#
loop_
_entity.id
_entity.type
_entity.pdbx_description
1 polymer ?
#
loop_
_entity_poly.entity_id
_entity_poly.type
_entity_poly.pdbx_seq_one_letter_code
_entity_poly.pdbx_strand_id
1 'polypeptide(L)'
;QDALVCAQFLMSFIRNADVVKIANIAQIVNVIAPVLTSGDNLLRQSIFEALSMFVGRRNGTSLNMGYDGSLVPSPDFGDVAMVDGAAILSDDQELHIYAVNRSVDESVDLQINLSGGHLETLSVELLHHSDPTTQNTWENPNAVRRVPGEMSNGPQPVVTLPPHSFLAATLSVS
;
A
#
# COMPACT_ATOMS: atom_id res chain seq x y z
N GLN A 1 2.54 11.03 -5.13
CA GLN A 1 3.68 10.92 -4.22
C GLN A 1 3.22 10.82 -2.76
N ASP A 2 2.46 11.76 -2.22
CA ASP A 2 2.06 11.81 -0.80
C ASP A 2 1.35 10.55 -0.30
N ALA A 3 0.51 9.95 -1.13
CA ALA A 3 -0.15 8.68 -0.83
C ALA A 3 0.86 7.54 -0.60
N LEU A 4 1.93 7.48 -1.39
CA LEU A 4 2.96 6.44 -1.25
C LEU A 4 3.78 6.64 0.02
N VAL A 5 4.10 7.89 0.35
CA VAL A 5 4.77 8.22 1.62
C VAL A 5 3.89 7.84 2.81
N CYS A 6 2.60 8.18 2.76
CA CYS A 6 1.62 7.79 3.79
C CYS A 6 1.56 6.27 3.95
N ALA A 7 1.49 5.51 2.84
CA ALA A 7 1.48 4.06 2.87
C ALA A 7 2.75 3.49 3.51
N GLN A 8 3.93 4.01 3.16
CA GLN A 8 5.21 3.55 3.72
C GLN A 8 5.32 3.82 5.24
N PHE A 9 4.82 4.96 5.73
CA PHE A 9 4.72 5.21 7.17
C PHE A 9 3.83 4.17 7.87
N LEU A 10 2.65 3.88 7.31
CA LEU A 10 1.74 2.88 7.89
C LEU A 10 2.35 1.47 7.85
N MET A 11 3.03 1.10 6.76
CA MET A 11 3.77 -0.16 6.67
C MET A 11 4.90 -0.24 7.71
N SER A 12 5.60 0.88 7.96
CA SER A 12 6.60 0.95 9.02
C SER A 12 5.98 0.70 10.40
N PHE A 13 4.77 1.21 10.67
CA PHE A 13 4.07 0.94 11.94
C PHE A 13 3.66 -0.52 12.06
N ILE A 14 3.23 -1.16 10.97
CA ILE A 14 2.93 -2.60 10.93
C ILE A 14 4.18 -3.42 11.28
N ARG A 15 5.32 -3.12 10.67
CA ARG A 15 6.59 -3.82 10.94
C ARG A 15 7.09 -3.64 12.39
N ASN A 16 6.68 -2.57 13.05
CA ASN A 16 7.01 -2.26 14.45
C ASN A 16 5.79 -2.40 15.39
N ALA A 17 4.88 -3.32 15.08
CA ALA A 17 3.64 -3.52 15.86
C ALA A 17 3.88 -4.03 17.29
N ASP A 18 5.08 -4.50 17.61
CA ASP A 18 5.51 -4.84 18.96
C ASP A 18 5.55 -3.61 19.89
N VAL A 19 5.91 -2.44 19.35
CA VAL A 19 5.99 -1.17 20.09
C VAL A 19 4.94 -0.14 19.65
N VAL A 20 4.57 -0.10 18.37
CA VAL A 20 3.56 0.84 17.84
C VAL A 20 2.17 0.21 17.93
N LYS A 21 1.36 0.63 18.92
CA LYS A 21 0.01 0.07 19.14
C LYS A 21 -1.11 0.90 18.53
N ILE A 22 -0.87 2.19 18.31
CA ILE A 22 -1.87 3.13 17.77
C ILE A 22 -1.17 4.06 16.80
N ALA A 23 -1.76 4.24 15.63
CA ALA A 23 -1.34 5.23 14.65
C ALA A 23 -2.51 6.20 14.38
N ASN A 24 -2.29 7.48 14.61
CA ASN A 24 -3.28 8.52 14.39
C ASN A 24 -2.75 9.54 13.39
N ILE A 25 -3.63 10.01 12.50
CA ILE A 25 -3.34 11.14 11.64
C ILE A 25 -3.90 12.42 12.25
N ALA A 26 -3.12 13.50 12.24
CA ALA A 26 -3.56 14.80 12.71
C ALA A 26 -4.58 15.40 11.74
N GLN A 27 -5.66 15.96 12.29
CA GLN A 27 -6.80 16.53 11.56
C GLN A 27 -7.50 15.51 10.64
N ILE A 28 -8.80 15.42 10.75
CA ILE A 28 -9.62 14.56 9.91
C ILE A 28 -10.08 15.33 8.67
N VAL A 29 -10.32 16.63 8.83
CA VAL A 29 -10.92 17.51 7.80
C VAL A 29 -10.13 18.81 7.70
N ASN A 30 -9.88 19.23 6.46
CA ASN A 30 -9.24 20.49 6.06
C ASN A 30 -7.75 20.62 6.45
N VAL A 31 -7.10 21.66 5.99
CA VAL A 31 -5.67 21.98 6.12
C VAL A 31 -4.79 20.87 5.54
N ILE A 32 -4.26 19.95 6.35
CA ILE A 32 -3.41 18.81 5.93
C ILE A 32 -4.16 17.47 5.97
N ALA A 33 -5.47 17.50 6.22
CA ALA A 33 -6.28 16.32 6.41
C ALA A 33 -6.49 15.51 5.13
N PRO A 34 -6.81 14.20 5.22
CA PRO A 34 -7.16 13.37 4.05
C PRO A 34 -8.44 13.82 3.35
N VAL A 35 -9.27 14.62 4.00
CA VAL A 35 -10.54 15.14 3.47
C VAL A 35 -10.55 16.66 3.55
N LEU A 36 -10.93 17.31 2.44
CA LEU A 36 -11.21 18.75 2.41
C LEU A 36 -12.69 18.99 2.21
N THR A 37 -13.22 20.05 2.82
CA THR A 37 -14.60 20.49 2.65
C THR A 37 -14.64 21.97 2.26
N SER A 38 -15.62 22.33 1.38
CA SER A 38 -15.90 23.70 1.00
C SER A 38 -17.40 23.85 0.71
N GLY A 39 -18.13 24.53 1.58
CA GLY A 39 -19.59 24.54 1.56
C GLY A 39 -20.12 23.10 1.72
N ASP A 40 -20.99 22.69 0.80
CA ASP A 40 -21.57 21.34 0.79
C ASP A 40 -20.71 20.31 0.02
N ASN A 41 -19.52 20.70 -0.46
CA ASN A 41 -18.64 19.84 -1.23
C ASN A 41 -17.61 19.14 -0.34
N LEU A 42 -17.21 17.95 -0.76
CA LEU A 42 -16.18 17.12 -0.13
C LEU A 42 -15.17 16.66 -1.18
N LEU A 43 -13.88 16.84 -0.88
CA LEU A 43 -12.77 16.34 -1.69
C LEU A 43 -11.92 15.36 -0.87
N ARG A 44 -11.75 14.15 -1.38
CA ARG A 44 -10.79 13.17 -0.84
C ARG A 44 -9.43 13.40 -1.47
N GLN A 45 -8.42 13.64 -0.65
CA GLN A 45 -7.04 13.75 -1.11
C GLN A 45 -6.45 12.37 -1.40
N SER A 46 -5.32 12.30 -2.10
CA SER A 46 -4.66 11.03 -2.43
C SER A 46 -4.28 10.21 -1.19
N ILE A 47 -3.93 10.86 -0.08
CA ILE A 47 -3.66 10.19 1.21
C ILE A 47 -4.88 9.49 1.80
N PHE A 48 -6.10 9.97 1.51
CA PHE A 48 -7.34 9.28 1.92
C PHE A 48 -7.44 7.90 1.25
N GLU A 49 -7.08 7.81 -0.03
CA GLU A 49 -7.10 6.53 -0.74
C GLU A 49 -6.11 5.54 -0.11
N ALA A 50 -4.87 5.98 0.16
CA ALA A 50 -3.88 5.14 0.83
C ALA A 50 -4.36 4.66 2.21
N LEU A 51 -4.83 5.58 3.08
CA LEU A 51 -5.35 5.23 4.41
C LEU A 51 -6.50 4.22 4.32
N SER A 52 -7.42 4.41 3.37
CA SER A 52 -8.59 3.55 3.21
C SER A 52 -8.23 2.12 2.77
N MET A 53 -7.10 1.91 2.09
CA MET A 53 -6.62 0.59 1.69
C MET A 53 -6.14 -0.26 2.90
N PHE A 54 -5.84 0.35 4.05
CA PHE A 54 -5.55 -0.37 5.29
C PHE A 54 -6.80 -0.69 6.13
N VAL A 55 -7.94 -0.05 5.84
CA VAL A 55 -9.19 -0.26 6.61
C VAL A 55 -9.69 -1.68 6.39
N GLY A 56 -10.01 -2.38 7.49
CA GLY A 56 -10.49 -3.78 7.46
C GLY A 56 -9.38 -4.83 7.37
N ARG A 57 -8.13 -4.44 7.15
CA ARG A 57 -6.98 -5.32 6.94
C ARG A 57 -5.88 -5.14 8.00
N ARG A 58 -6.22 -4.69 9.19
CA ARG A 58 -5.24 -4.27 10.22
C ARG A 58 -5.17 -5.16 11.46
N ASN A 59 -6.09 -6.12 11.57
CA ASN A 59 -6.14 -7.04 12.71
C ASN A 59 -5.34 -8.30 12.37
N GLY A 60 -4.57 -8.79 13.35
CA GLY A 60 -3.78 -9.99 13.19
C GLY A 60 -2.33 -9.82 13.67
N THR A 61 -1.48 -10.71 13.21
CA THR A 61 -0.05 -10.72 13.53
C THR A 61 0.76 -10.16 12.37
N SER A 62 1.60 -9.16 12.64
CA SER A 62 2.58 -8.66 11.67
C SER A 62 3.60 -9.74 11.37
N LEU A 63 3.83 -10.00 10.09
CA LEU A 63 4.81 -10.99 9.63
C LEU A 63 6.13 -10.32 9.27
N ASN A 64 7.22 -11.01 9.55
CA ASN A 64 8.53 -10.61 9.06
C ASN A 64 8.65 -11.00 7.57
N MET A 65 8.90 -10.01 6.72
CA MET A 65 9.04 -10.21 5.28
C MET A 65 10.51 -10.11 4.87
N GLY A 66 10.97 -11.06 4.06
CA GLY A 66 12.20 -10.92 3.28
C GLY A 66 11.86 -10.35 1.89
N TYR A 67 12.74 -9.54 1.35
CA TYR A 67 12.69 -9.05 -0.03
C TYR A 67 13.92 -9.55 -0.79
N ASP A 68 13.67 -10.22 -1.93
CA ASP A 68 14.70 -10.65 -2.86
C ASP A 68 14.41 -9.99 -4.22
N GLY A 69 15.11 -8.91 -4.53
CA GLY A 69 14.89 -8.12 -5.73
C GLY A 69 15.83 -6.93 -5.86
N SER A 70 15.54 -6.09 -6.85
CA SER A 70 16.38 -4.94 -7.20
C SER A 70 16.44 -3.89 -6.08
N LEU A 71 17.56 -3.20 -6.02
CA LEU A 71 17.79 -2.05 -5.13
C LEU A 71 17.76 -0.76 -5.96
N VAL A 72 17.38 0.33 -5.32
CA VAL A 72 17.45 1.69 -5.88
C VAL A 72 18.39 2.53 -5.02
N PRO A 73 19.26 3.36 -5.63
CA PRO A 73 20.16 4.21 -4.88
C PRO A 73 19.40 5.31 -4.16
N SER A 74 19.75 5.55 -2.90
CA SER A 74 19.28 6.68 -2.11
C SER A 74 20.46 7.53 -1.68
N PRO A 75 20.44 8.86 -1.89
CA PRO A 75 21.56 9.74 -1.54
C PRO A 75 21.94 9.69 -0.05
N ASP A 76 20.95 9.51 0.82
CA ASP A 76 21.14 9.61 2.27
C ASP A 76 21.25 8.24 2.97
N PHE A 77 20.76 7.15 2.34
CA PHE A 77 20.62 5.84 2.99
C PHE A 77 21.34 4.70 2.25
N GLY A 78 22.08 5.02 1.17
CA GLY A 78 22.66 3.99 0.31
C GLY A 78 21.59 3.27 -0.52
N ASP A 79 21.88 2.04 -0.92
CA ASP A 79 20.93 1.26 -1.71
C ASP A 79 19.77 0.75 -0.84
N VAL A 80 18.55 1.03 -1.28
CA VAL A 80 17.31 0.59 -0.61
C VAL A 80 16.51 -0.33 -1.53
N ALA A 81 15.73 -1.24 -0.95
CA ALA A 81 14.85 -2.14 -1.71
C ALA A 81 13.94 -1.35 -2.66
N MET A 82 13.84 -1.76 -3.92
CA MET A 82 12.95 -1.12 -4.91
C MET A 82 11.48 -1.26 -4.48
N VAL A 83 11.11 -2.39 -3.90
CA VAL A 83 9.78 -2.59 -3.32
C VAL A 83 9.87 -2.58 -1.80
N ASP A 84 9.11 -1.70 -1.17
CA ASP A 84 8.89 -1.71 0.28
C ASP A 84 7.60 -2.47 0.58
N GLY A 85 7.57 -3.27 1.66
CA GLY A 85 6.42 -4.09 1.95
C GLY A 85 6.17 -4.31 3.45
N ALA A 86 4.93 -4.70 3.75
CA ALA A 86 4.50 -5.20 5.05
C ALA A 86 3.39 -6.24 4.87
N ALA A 87 3.28 -7.17 5.81
CA ALA A 87 2.22 -8.18 5.79
C ALA A 87 1.64 -8.40 7.19
N ILE A 88 0.34 -8.74 7.20
CA ILE A 88 -0.41 -9.12 8.40
C ILE A 88 -1.12 -10.45 8.10
N LEU A 89 -0.98 -11.42 8.98
CA LEU A 89 -1.81 -12.62 8.99
C LEU A 89 -2.93 -12.44 10.02
N SER A 90 -4.17 -12.44 9.55
CA SER A 90 -5.35 -12.32 10.40
C SER A 90 -5.69 -13.65 11.10
N ASP A 91 -6.51 -13.57 12.15
CA ASP A 91 -7.03 -14.75 12.85
C ASP A 91 -7.96 -15.60 11.95
N ASP A 92 -8.54 -14.99 10.92
CA ASP A 92 -9.40 -15.63 9.92
C ASP A 92 -8.61 -16.31 8.78
N GLN A 93 -7.30 -16.47 8.93
CA GLN A 93 -6.38 -17.03 7.92
C GLN A 93 -6.37 -16.22 6.62
N GLU A 94 -6.48 -14.91 6.72
CA GLU A 94 -6.27 -14.01 5.60
C GLU A 94 -4.88 -13.35 5.70
N LEU A 95 -4.12 -13.44 4.64
CA LEU A 95 -2.85 -12.75 4.47
C LEU A 95 -3.10 -11.41 3.78
N HIS A 96 -2.91 -10.31 4.52
CA HIS A 96 -2.97 -8.96 3.99
C HIS A 96 -1.56 -8.50 3.65
N ILE A 97 -1.34 -8.13 2.38
CA ILE A 97 -0.05 -7.69 1.86
C ILE A 97 -0.16 -6.25 1.40
N TYR A 98 0.82 -5.45 1.78
CA TYR A 98 1.01 -4.09 1.34
C TYR A 98 2.37 -3.97 0.66
N ALA A 99 2.44 -3.32 -0.48
CA ALA A 99 3.70 -3.12 -1.18
C ALA A 99 3.71 -1.77 -1.93
N VAL A 100 4.82 -1.06 -1.87
CA VAL A 100 5.07 0.16 -2.63
C VAL A 100 6.23 -0.08 -3.58
N ASN A 101 5.99 0.08 -4.88
CA ASN A 101 7.06 0.20 -5.85
C ASN A 101 7.61 1.63 -5.81
N ARG A 102 8.88 1.76 -5.41
CA ARG A 102 9.60 3.06 -5.28
C ARG A 102 10.23 3.52 -6.58
N SER A 103 10.34 2.63 -7.58
CA SER A 103 10.93 3.02 -8.87
C SER A 103 10.12 4.13 -9.51
N VAL A 104 10.81 5.06 -10.18
CA VAL A 104 10.18 6.17 -10.91
C VAL A 104 9.79 5.80 -12.34
N ASP A 105 10.35 4.73 -12.88
CA ASP A 105 10.22 4.35 -14.30
C ASP A 105 10.08 2.84 -14.55
N GLU A 106 10.37 1.98 -13.55
CA GLU A 106 10.33 0.53 -13.72
C GLU A 106 9.11 -0.11 -13.05
N SER A 107 8.42 -0.97 -13.81
CA SER A 107 7.42 -1.89 -13.24
C SER A 107 8.13 -3.09 -12.62
N VAL A 108 7.53 -3.66 -11.58
CA VAL A 108 8.05 -4.85 -10.88
C VAL A 108 6.98 -5.93 -10.82
N ASP A 109 7.34 -7.14 -11.23
CA ASP A 109 6.53 -8.33 -10.96
C ASP A 109 6.85 -8.83 -9.55
N LEU A 110 5.93 -8.60 -8.63
CA LEU A 110 6.04 -9.01 -7.23
C LEU A 110 5.44 -10.40 -7.06
N GLN A 111 6.29 -11.38 -6.78
CA GLN A 111 5.89 -12.75 -6.46
C GLN A 111 5.77 -12.91 -4.95
N ILE A 112 4.65 -13.48 -4.50
CA ILE A 112 4.39 -13.72 -3.09
C ILE A 112 4.72 -15.17 -2.74
N ASN A 113 5.60 -15.35 -1.77
CA ASN A 113 5.98 -16.66 -1.25
C ASN A 113 5.62 -16.76 0.24
N LEU A 114 4.81 -17.75 0.60
CA LEU A 114 4.50 -18.08 1.99
C LEU A 114 4.99 -19.52 2.28
N SER A 115 5.87 -19.66 3.27
CA SER A 115 6.34 -20.98 3.67
C SER A 115 5.23 -21.77 4.38
N GLY A 116 4.85 -22.91 3.82
CA GLY A 116 3.94 -23.85 4.47
C GLY A 116 2.45 -23.60 4.29
N GLY A 117 2.05 -22.74 3.34
CA GLY A 117 0.65 -22.47 3.03
C GLY A 117 0.38 -22.43 1.53
N HIS A 118 -0.88 -22.64 1.18
CA HIS A 118 -1.40 -22.37 -0.16
C HIS A 118 -2.13 -21.01 -0.16
N LEU A 119 -1.93 -20.20 -1.20
CA LEU A 119 -2.47 -18.88 -1.32
C LEU A 119 -3.54 -18.80 -2.42
N GLU A 120 -4.70 -18.23 -2.09
CA GLU A 120 -5.74 -17.90 -3.06
C GLU A 120 -6.07 -16.41 -2.96
N THR A 121 -6.06 -15.71 -4.08
CA THR A 121 -6.31 -14.27 -4.13
C THR A 121 -7.79 -13.96 -3.90
N LEU A 122 -8.10 -13.18 -2.88
CA LEU A 122 -9.44 -12.70 -2.55
C LEU A 122 -9.71 -11.30 -3.09
N SER A 123 -8.75 -10.39 -2.93
CA SER A 123 -8.88 -9.02 -3.43
C SER A 123 -7.53 -8.39 -3.71
N VAL A 124 -7.48 -7.54 -4.73
CA VAL A 124 -6.30 -6.73 -5.08
C VAL A 124 -6.75 -5.31 -5.38
N GLU A 125 -6.11 -4.34 -4.74
CA GLU A 125 -6.31 -2.92 -4.97
C GLU A 125 -4.97 -2.26 -5.29
N LEU A 126 -4.96 -1.42 -6.29
CA LEU A 126 -3.81 -0.62 -6.70
C LEU A 126 -4.12 0.86 -6.63
N LEU A 127 -3.14 1.63 -6.16
CA LEU A 127 -3.13 3.08 -6.24
C LEU A 127 -1.92 3.49 -7.07
N HIS A 128 -2.17 4.06 -8.24
CA HIS A 128 -1.15 4.43 -9.21
C HIS A 128 -1.61 5.62 -10.06
N HIS A 129 -0.66 6.44 -10.47
CA HIS A 129 -0.82 7.45 -11.52
C HIS A 129 0.50 7.63 -12.26
N SER A 130 0.47 7.81 -13.57
CA SER A 130 1.69 7.97 -14.39
C SER A 130 2.53 9.21 -14.03
N ASP A 131 1.88 10.26 -13.53
CA ASP A 131 2.53 11.45 -12.98
C ASP A 131 2.44 11.41 -11.44
N PRO A 132 3.58 11.25 -10.73
CA PRO A 132 3.61 11.16 -9.27
C PRO A 132 3.23 12.48 -8.57
N THR A 133 3.20 13.60 -9.28
CA THR A 133 2.83 14.92 -8.75
C THR A 133 1.33 15.20 -8.81
N THR A 134 0.56 14.34 -9.51
CA THR A 134 -0.89 14.51 -9.65
C THR A 134 -1.59 14.49 -8.30
N GLN A 135 -2.54 15.42 -8.14
CA GLN A 135 -3.37 15.59 -6.95
C GLN A 135 -4.85 15.58 -7.33
N ASN A 136 -5.70 15.19 -6.37
CA ASN A 136 -7.13 15.42 -6.50
C ASN A 136 -7.42 16.90 -6.26
N THR A 137 -8.22 17.51 -7.14
CA THR A 137 -8.66 18.91 -7.07
C THR A 137 -10.16 18.98 -7.11
N TRP A 138 -10.74 20.16 -6.84
CA TRP A 138 -12.18 20.37 -6.93
C TRP A 138 -12.71 20.15 -8.35
N GLU A 139 -11.89 20.46 -9.37
CA GLU A 139 -12.21 20.28 -10.80
C GLU A 139 -12.03 18.83 -11.24
N ASN A 140 -11.09 18.11 -10.62
CA ASN A 140 -10.81 16.70 -10.91
C ASN A 140 -10.65 15.89 -9.60
N PRO A 141 -11.76 15.59 -8.91
CA PRO A 141 -11.72 15.00 -7.57
C PRO A 141 -11.31 13.49 -7.54
N ASN A 142 -11.17 12.87 -8.70
CA ASN A 142 -10.83 11.46 -8.85
C ASN A 142 -9.59 11.22 -9.73
N ALA A 143 -8.71 12.21 -9.86
CA ALA A 143 -7.46 12.08 -10.62
C ALA A 143 -6.60 10.95 -10.08
N VAL A 144 -6.50 10.83 -8.75
CA VAL A 144 -5.79 9.76 -8.05
C VAL A 144 -6.79 9.00 -7.18
N ARG A 145 -7.02 7.74 -7.50
CA ARG A 145 -7.91 6.85 -6.73
C ARG A 145 -7.45 5.42 -6.86
N ARG A 146 -7.77 4.62 -5.86
CA ARG A 146 -7.56 3.18 -5.92
C ARG A 146 -8.45 2.54 -6.97
N VAL A 147 -7.91 1.54 -7.63
CA VAL A 147 -8.59 0.73 -8.64
C VAL A 147 -8.40 -0.76 -8.34
N PRO A 148 -9.31 -1.64 -8.78
CA PRO A 148 -9.05 -3.07 -8.75
C PRO A 148 -7.76 -3.41 -9.50
N GLY A 149 -6.95 -4.29 -8.91
CA GLY A 149 -5.78 -4.88 -9.54
C GLY A 149 -6.01 -6.35 -9.88
N GLU A 150 -5.06 -6.94 -10.57
CA GLU A 150 -5.07 -8.37 -10.89
C GLU A 150 -3.81 -9.02 -10.32
N MET A 151 -3.98 -10.23 -9.79
CA MET A 151 -2.91 -11.08 -9.29
C MET A 151 -3.13 -12.49 -9.85
N SER A 152 -2.08 -13.15 -10.28
CA SER A 152 -2.19 -14.53 -10.77
C SER A 152 -2.56 -15.46 -9.61
N ASN A 153 -3.26 -16.56 -9.93
CA ASN A 153 -3.51 -17.63 -8.97
C ASN A 153 -2.38 -18.65 -9.00
N GLY A 154 -2.21 -19.37 -7.89
CA GLY A 154 -1.22 -20.45 -7.79
C GLY A 154 -0.46 -20.41 -6.46
N PRO A 155 0.49 -21.35 -6.26
CA PRO A 155 1.25 -21.44 -5.00
C PRO A 155 2.14 -20.21 -4.75
N GLN A 156 2.43 -19.46 -5.79
CA GLN A 156 3.24 -18.24 -5.77
C GLN A 156 2.55 -17.16 -6.62
N PRO A 157 1.51 -16.51 -6.09
CA PRO A 157 0.82 -15.45 -6.83
C PRO A 157 1.76 -14.33 -7.23
N VAL A 158 1.53 -13.77 -8.43
CA VAL A 158 2.33 -12.66 -8.98
C VAL A 158 1.41 -11.49 -9.29
N VAL A 159 1.82 -10.29 -8.92
CA VAL A 159 1.19 -9.03 -9.27
C VAL A 159 2.21 -8.07 -9.88
N THR A 160 1.85 -7.43 -10.99
CA THR A 160 2.68 -6.37 -11.57
C THR A 160 2.40 -5.05 -10.87
N LEU A 161 3.44 -4.45 -10.30
CA LEU A 161 3.41 -3.13 -9.68
C LEU A 161 3.95 -2.09 -10.65
N PRO A 162 3.13 -1.21 -11.22
CA PRO A 162 3.62 -0.07 -12.01
C PRO A 162 4.62 0.80 -11.24
N PRO A 163 5.41 1.66 -11.92
CA PRO A 163 6.20 2.69 -11.22
C PRO A 163 5.31 3.53 -10.30
N HIS A 164 5.86 3.98 -9.15
CA HIS A 164 5.15 4.81 -8.16
C HIS A 164 3.76 4.26 -7.79
N SER A 165 3.64 2.98 -7.53
CA SER A 165 2.36 2.35 -7.16
C SER A 165 2.34 1.86 -5.72
N PHE A 166 1.13 1.77 -5.17
CA PHE A 166 0.85 1.14 -3.89
C PHE A 166 -0.18 0.03 -4.08
N LEU A 167 0.13 -1.14 -3.58
CA LEU A 167 -0.69 -2.36 -3.56
C LEU A 167 -1.25 -2.58 -2.16
N ALA A 168 -2.51 -2.96 -2.07
CA ALA A 168 -3.07 -3.69 -0.95
C ALA A 168 -3.79 -4.94 -1.47
N ALA A 169 -3.36 -6.12 -1.04
CA ALA A 169 -3.96 -7.40 -1.44
C ALA A 169 -4.39 -8.21 -0.22
N THR A 170 -5.42 -9.00 -0.38
CA THR A 170 -5.88 -10.00 0.60
C THR A 170 -5.91 -11.36 -0.08
N LEU A 171 -5.27 -12.35 0.55
CA LEU A 171 -5.22 -13.73 0.11
C LEU A 171 -5.71 -14.64 1.25
N SER A 172 -6.46 -15.69 0.95
CA SER A 172 -6.71 -16.75 1.93
C SER A 172 -5.50 -17.68 2.03
N VAL A 173 -5.28 -18.19 3.22
CA VAL A 173 -4.21 -19.14 3.55
C VAL A 173 -4.83 -20.48 3.95
N SER A 174 -4.44 -21.57 3.28
CA SER A 174 -4.92 -22.91 3.58
C SER A 174 -3.79 -23.96 3.60
#